data_cb4ade2083d0bc693732c41c90406fca
#
_entry.id   cb4ade2083d0bc693732c41c90406fca
#
_cell.length_a   1.000
_cell.length_b   1.000
_cell.length_c   1.000
_cell.angle_alpha   90.00
_cell.angle_beta   90.00
_cell.angle_gamma   90.00
#
_symmetry.space_group_name_H-M   'P 1'
#
loop_
_entity.id
_entity.type
_entity.pdbx_description
1 polymer ?
#
loop_
_entity_poly.entity_id
_entity_poly.type
_entity_poly.pdbx_seq_one_letter_code
_entity_poly.pdbx_strand_id
1 'polypeptide(L)'
;MKVTTMSYGQFLVNSPVNFTGTYFADTVDGLEHDSVHRFLKDSQLTPALVREKIGDVIVYSPHGRILFDDTVLDKSAARSIEGVVKQYSGNAHHVVNGLGVVTCVYYNPDNERFYILDCNHNYF
;
A
#
# COMPACT_ATOMS: atom_id res chain seq x y z
N MET A 1 -5.53 -23.46 -4.18
CA MET A 1 -6.38 -22.27 -4.52
C MET A 1 -5.52 -21.21 -5.18
N LYS A 2 -6.06 -20.48 -6.14
CA LYS A 2 -5.34 -19.40 -6.83
C LYS A 2 -5.65 -18.06 -6.14
N VAL A 3 -4.61 -17.26 -5.86
CA VAL A 3 -4.78 -15.89 -5.37
C VAL A 3 -5.34 -14.99 -6.48
N THR A 4 -6.31 -14.18 -6.13
CA THR A 4 -6.88 -13.14 -7.01
C THR A 4 -6.75 -11.76 -6.34
N THR A 5 -6.86 -10.70 -7.12
CA THR A 5 -6.88 -9.32 -6.60
C THR A 5 -7.98 -9.15 -5.54
N MET A 6 -9.13 -9.77 -5.75
CA MET A 6 -10.24 -9.72 -4.79
C MET A 6 -9.90 -10.41 -3.48
N SER A 7 -9.41 -11.66 -3.53
CA SER A 7 -9.07 -12.42 -2.32
C SER A 7 -7.92 -11.77 -1.54
N TYR A 8 -6.92 -11.23 -2.24
CA TYR A 8 -5.82 -10.51 -1.60
C TYR A 8 -6.29 -9.19 -0.97
N GLY A 9 -7.14 -8.43 -1.66
CA GLY A 9 -7.73 -7.20 -1.12
C GLY A 9 -8.60 -7.47 0.11
N GLN A 10 -9.43 -8.50 0.08
CA GLN A 10 -10.22 -8.93 1.23
C GLN A 10 -9.34 -9.32 2.43
N PHE A 11 -8.23 -10.01 2.18
CA PHE A 11 -7.26 -10.31 3.22
C PHE A 11 -6.69 -9.04 3.85
N LEU A 12 -6.24 -8.06 3.04
CA LEU A 12 -5.68 -6.81 3.55
C LEU A 12 -6.67 -6.01 4.41
N VAL A 13 -7.94 -5.99 4.02
CA VAL A 13 -9.00 -5.26 4.76
C VAL A 13 -9.37 -5.97 6.06
N ASN A 14 -9.38 -7.31 6.07
CA ASN A 14 -9.88 -8.10 7.20
C ASN A 14 -8.79 -8.61 8.14
N SER A 15 -7.51 -8.50 7.78
CA SER A 15 -6.41 -9.03 8.61
C SER A 15 -6.26 -8.23 9.91
N PRO A 16 -6.38 -8.89 11.09
CA PRO A 16 -6.26 -8.19 12.38
C PRO A 16 -4.81 -8.14 12.90
N VAL A 17 -3.89 -8.90 12.35
CA VAL A 17 -2.57 -9.14 12.93
C VAL A 17 -1.45 -8.60 12.05
N ASN A 18 -1.31 -9.13 10.84
CA ASN A 18 -0.28 -8.68 9.89
C ASN A 18 -0.71 -8.93 8.45
N PHE A 19 0.05 -8.37 7.52
CA PHE A 19 -0.27 -8.35 6.09
C PHE A 19 0.77 -9.09 5.25
N THR A 20 1.53 -10.02 5.85
CA THR A 20 2.51 -10.82 5.12
C THR A 20 1.84 -11.87 4.24
N GLY A 21 2.46 -12.18 3.10
CA GLY A 21 1.97 -13.24 2.21
C GLY A 21 1.95 -14.62 2.89
N THR A 22 2.89 -14.86 3.80
CA THR A 22 2.93 -16.07 4.62
C THR A 22 1.70 -16.18 5.51
N TYR A 23 1.38 -15.12 6.25
CA TYR A 23 0.20 -15.10 7.10
C TYR A 23 -1.10 -15.29 6.30
N PHE A 24 -1.20 -14.68 5.11
CA PHE A 24 -2.34 -14.90 4.23
C PHE A 24 -2.48 -16.37 3.83
N ALA A 25 -1.38 -17.01 3.43
CA ALA A 25 -1.40 -18.43 3.07
C ALA A 25 -1.80 -19.32 4.26
N ASP A 26 -1.34 -19.00 5.46
CA ASP A 26 -1.65 -19.77 6.68
C ASP A 26 -3.12 -19.62 7.13
N THR A 27 -3.79 -18.54 6.75
CA THR A 27 -5.18 -18.26 7.13
C THR A 27 -6.21 -18.82 6.15
N VAL A 28 -5.77 -19.32 5.00
CA VAL A 28 -6.66 -19.80 3.93
C VAL A 28 -6.32 -21.25 3.57
N ASP A 29 -7.25 -22.14 3.81
CA ASP A 29 -7.08 -23.56 3.49
C ASP A 29 -6.76 -23.80 2.01
N GLY A 30 -5.72 -24.58 1.76
CA GLY A 30 -5.30 -24.93 0.41
C GLY A 30 -4.59 -23.82 -0.37
N LEU A 31 -4.19 -22.75 0.30
CA LEU A 31 -3.38 -21.68 -0.28
C LEU A 31 -1.90 -21.90 0.04
N GLU A 32 -1.08 -22.04 -0.97
CA GLU A 32 0.37 -22.19 -0.85
C GLU A 32 1.06 -20.82 -0.75
N HIS A 33 2.11 -20.71 0.07
CA HIS A 33 2.93 -19.49 0.23
C HIS A 33 3.47 -18.99 -1.11
N ASP A 34 3.96 -19.88 -1.94
CA ASP A 34 4.50 -19.55 -3.26
C ASP A 34 3.45 -18.96 -4.21
N SER A 35 2.18 -19.32 -4.03
CA SER A 35 1.08 -18.78 -4.82
C SER A 35 0.85 -17.29 -4.54
N VAL A 36 1.01 -16.87 -3.29
CA VAL A 36 0.90 -15.47 -2.89
C VAL A 36 2.06 -14.64 -3.46
N HIS A 37 3.28 -15.12 -3.30
CA HIS A 37 4.47 -14.45 -3.84
C HIS A 37 4.42 -14.33 -5.36
N ARG A 38 4.00 -15.37 -6.05
CA ARG A 38 3.84 -15.38 -7.51
C ARG A 38 2.77 -14.38 -7.96
N PHE A 39 1.63 -14.36 -7.27
CA PHE A 39 0.58 -13.37 -7.53
C PHE A 39 1.10 -11.94 -7.41
N LEU A 40 1.80 -11.60 -6.33
CA LEU A 40 2.35 -10.25 -6.12
C LEU A 40 3.38 -9.87 -7.18
N LYS A 41 4.25 -10.82 -7.55
CA LYS A 41 5.26 -10.60 -8.60
C LYS A 41 4.62 -10.36 -9.97
N ASP A 42 3.61 -11.15 -10.31
CA ASP A 42 3.01 -11.16 -11.66
C ASP A 42 1.94 -10.07 -11.84
N SER A 43 1.36 -9.56 -10.75
CA SER A 43 0.23 -8.61 -10.80
C SER A 43 0.61 -7.23 -11.33
N GLN A 44 1.88 -6.83 -11.27
CA GLN A 44 2.38 -5.53 -11.74
C GLN A 44 1.49 -4.36 -11.29
N LEU A 45 1.06 -4.37 -10.03
CA LEU A 45 0.22 -3.34 -9.46
C LEU A 45 1.02 -2.03 -9.34
N THR A 46 0.65 -1.05 -10.13
CA THR A 46 1.29 0.27 -10.15
C THR A 46 0.34 1.35 -9.66
N PRO A 47 0.83 2.48 -9.13
CA PRO A 47 -0.01 3.63 -8.81
C PRO A 47 -0.82 4.12 -10.00
N ALA A 48 -0.27 4.08 -11.21
CA ALA A 48 -0.97 4.44 -12.44
C ALA A 48 -2.19 3.54 -12.70
N LEU A 49 -2.06 2.23 -12.49
CA LEU A 49 -3.18 1.30 -12.62
C LEU A 49 -4.26 1.56 -11.58
N VAL A 50 -3.88 1.84 -10.33
CA VAL A 50 -4.82 2.20 -9.27
C VAL A 50 -5.58 3.47 -9.66
N ARG A 51 -4.89 4.52 -10.11
CA ARG A 51 -5.50 5.77 -10.55
C ARG A 51 -6.47 5.56 -11.71
N GLU A 52 -6.12 4.73 -12.69
CA GLU A 52 -7.02 4.36 -13.79
C GLU A 52 -8.31 3.72 -13.26
N LYS A 53 -8.19 2.76 -12.34
CA LYS A 53 -9.33 2.02 -11.80
C LYS A 53 -10.22 2.86 -10.90
N ILE A 54 -9.68 3.77 -10.10
CA ILE A 54 -10.48 4.64 -9.23
C ILE A 54 -11.06 5.84 -9.96
N GLY A 55 -10.55 6.19 -11.14
CA GLY A 55 -11.02 7.35 -11.93
C GLY A 55 -12.53 7.34 -12.17
N ASP A 56 -13.11 6.17 -12.38
CA ASP A 56 -14.55 6.00 -12.63
C ASP A 56 -15.41 6.13 -11.36
N VAL A 57 -14.82 6.00 -10.17
CA VAL A 57 -15.54 6.04 -8.89
C VAL A 57 -15.34 7.34 -8.12
N ILE A 58 -14.40 8.19 -8.55
CA ILE A 58 -14.17 9.49 -7.91
C ILE A 58 -15.36 10.41 -8.16
N VAL A 59 -15.94 10.91 -7.08
CA VAL A 59 -16.93 11.98 -7.12
C VAL A 59 -16.21 13.29 -6.86
N TYR A 60 -16.18 14.15 -7.86
CA TYR A 60 -15.54 15.47 -7.76
C TYR A 60 -16.45 16.50 -7.12
N SER A 61 -15.86 17.44 -6.41
CA SER A 61 -16.54 18.58 -5.79
C SER A 61 -15.75 19.87 -6.07
N PRO A 62 -16.42 21.01 -6.26
CA PRO A 62 -15.74 22.31 -6.32
C PRO A 62 -15.01 22.66 -5.01
N HIS A 63 -15.34 22.00 -3.90
CA HIS A 63 -14.66 22.15 -2.60
C HIS A 63 -13.57 21.09 -2.38
N GLY A 64 -13.32 20.24 -3.37
CA GLY A 64 -12.32 19.18 -3.30
C GLY A 64 -10.90 19.70 -3.02
N ARG A 65 -10.10 18.86 -2.34
CA ARG A 65 -8.73 19.19 -1.95
C ARG A 65 -7.78 18.08 -2.34
N ILE A 66 -6.58 18.46 -2.74
CA ILE A 66 -5.45 17.54 -2.90
C ILE A 66 -4.61 17.62 -1.64
N LEU A 67 -4.33 16.47 -1.07
CA LEU A 67 -3.53 16.31 0.13
C LEU A 67 -2.30 15.47 -0.20
N PHE A 68 -1.15 15.87 0.33
CA PHE A 68 0.08 15.10 0.28
C PHE A 68 0.49 14.75 1.70
N ASP A 69 0.86 13.51 1.88
CA ASP A 69 1.41 13.04 3.15
C ASP A 69 2.65 12.19 2.88
N ASP A 70 3.66 12.36 3.71
CA ASP A 70 4.87 11.55 3.68
C ASP A 70 4.94 10.65 4.92
N THR A 71 5.38 9.43 4.70
CA THR A 71 5.59 8.47 5.78
C THR A 71 6.86 7.66 5.53
N VAL A 72 7.41 7.11 6.59
CA VAL A 72 8.57 6.24 6.54
C VAL A 72 8.13 4.83 6.91
N LEU A 73 8.25 3.90 5.95
CA LEU A 73 8.04 2.48 6.20
C LEU A 73 9.31 1.89 6.79
N ASP A 74 9.26 1.50 8.07
CA ASP A 74 10.40 0.85 8.73
C ASP A 74 10.70 -0.50 8.09
N LYS A 75 11.92 -0.62 7.57
CA LYS A 75 12.45 -1.81 6.91
C LYS A 75 13.73 -2.31 7.60
N SER A 76 13.90 -1.97 8.88
CA SER A 76 15.10 -2.33 9.66
C SER A 76 15.35 -3.84 9.74
N ALA A 77 14.30 -4.65 9.66
CA ALA A 77 14.40 -6.12 9.62
C ALA A 77 14.76 -6.67 8.23
N ALA A 78 14.69 -5.86 7.18
CA ALA A 78 14.99 -6.29 5.81
C ALA A 78 16.50 -6.14 5.52
N ARG A 79 17.08 -7.15 4.85
CA ARG A 79 18.52 -7.19 4.58
C ARG A 79 18.92 -6.43 3.32
N SER A 80 18.05 -6.34 2.33
CA SER A 80 18.35 -5.69 1.05
C SER A 80 17.05 -5.29 0.35
N ILE A 81 16.67 -4.04 0.47
CA ILE A 81 15.57 -3.44 -0.29
C ILE A 81 16.10 -2.15 -0.92
N GLU A 82 15.90 -2.02 -2.22
CA GLU A 82 16.27 -0.80 -2.97
C GLU A 82 15.50 0.40 -2.42
N GLY A 83 16.18 1.54 -2.30
CA GLY A 83 15.59 2.79 -1.81
C GLY A 83 15.49 2.92 -0.29
N VAL A 84 15.87 1.89 0.48
CA VAL A 84 15.94 1.96 1.95
C VAL A 84 17.17 2.74 2.37
N VAL A 85 16.97 3.78 3.16
CA VAL A 85 18.02 4.62 3.73
C VAL A 85 17.77 4.89 5.21
N LYS A 86 18.81 5.29 5.93
CA LYS A 86 18.68 5.75 7.31
C LYS A 86 17.97 7.09 7.35
N GLN A 87 16.83 7.16 8.02
CA GLN A 87 16.05 8.39 8.14
C GLN A 87 15.21 8.40 9.41
N TYR A 88 14.81 9.58 9.84
CA TYR A 88 13.96 9.74 11.03
C TYR A 88 12.52 9.30 10.71
N SER A 89 11.96 8.45 11.56
CA SER A 89 10.56 8.05 11.50
C SER A 89 9.75 8.75 12.58
N GLY A 90 8.75 9.52 12.19
CA GLY A 90 7.82 10.16 13.12
C GLY A 90 7.01 9.16 13.95
N ASN A 91 6.70 8.00 13.39
CA ASN A 91 5.97 6.94 14.10
C ASN A 91 6.85 6.20 15.11
N ALA A 92 8.11 5.92 14.74
CA ALA A 92 9.06 5.25 15.62
C ALA A 92 9.75 6.19 16.61
N HIS A 93 9.71 7.51 16.37
CA HIS A 93 10.39 8.56 17.13
C HIS A 93 11.92 8.40 17.22
N HIS A 94 12.52 7.73 16.24
CA HIS A 94 13.97 7.58 16.11
C HIS A 94 14.37 7.31 14.64
N VAL A 95 15.67 7.25 14.38
CA VAL A 95 16.21 6.93 13.07
C VAL A 95 16.07 5.44 12.80
N VAL A 96 15.49 5.11 11.65
CA VAL A 96 15.29 3.72 11.17
C VAL A 96 15.90 3.56 9.79
N ASN A 97 16.16 2.32 9.40
CA ASN A 97 16.36 1.96 7.99
C ASN A 97 14.98 1.86 7.35
N GLY A 98 14.59 2.84 6.58
CA GLY A 98 13.23 2.96 6.09
C GLY A 98 13.13 3.37 4.63
N LEU A 99 11.96 3.14 4.08
CA LEU A 99 11.56 3.60 2.76
C LEU A 99 10.60 4.78 2.92
N GLY A 100 11.01 5.96 2.42
CA GLY A 100 10.13 7.13 2.38
C GLY A 100 9.06 6.97 1.30
N VAL A 101 7.81 7.21 1.67
CA VAL A 101 6.65 7.13 0.76
C VAL A 101 5.86 8.41 0.83
N VAL A 102 5.58 9.01 -0.33
CA VAL A 102 4.66 10.14 -0.46
C VAL A 102 3.37 9.65 -1.07
N THR A 103 2.26 9.95 -0.42
CA THR A 103 0.92 9.60 -0.89
C THR A 103 0.17 10.87 -1.29
N CYS A 104 -0.46 10.83 -2.47
CA CYS A 104 -1.33 11.89 -2.98
C CYS A 104 -2.78 11.44 -2.86
N VAL A 105 -3.60 12.22 -2.18
CA VAL A 105 -4.99 11.90 -1.89
C VAL A 105 -5.90 13.05 -2.33
N TYR A 106 -6.98 12.71 -3.02
CA TYR A 106 -8.10 13.64 -3.24
C TYR A 106 -9.13 13.48 -2.14
N TYR A 107 -9.47 14.56 -1.47
CA TYR A 107 -10.53 14.60 -0.48
C TYR A 107 -11.73 15.38 -1.00
N ASN A 108 -12.89 14.77 -0.95
CA ASN A 108 -14.16 15.41 -1.25
C ASN A 108 -14.93 15.67 0.04
N PRO A 109 -15.05 16.93 0.50
CA PRO A 109 -15.73 17.25 1.74
C PRO A 109 -17.26 17.10 1.65
N ASP A 110 -17.84 17.08 0.46
CA ASP A 110 -19.29 16.98 0.29
C ASP A 110 -19.81 15.56 0.58
N ASN A 111 -18.99 14.54 0.36
CA ASN A 111 -19.30 13.15 0.68
C ASN A 111 -18.37 12.53 1.73
N GLU A 112 -17.44 13.32 2.27
CA GLU A 112 -16.45 12.92 3.28
C GLU A 112 -15.59 11.73 2.86
N ARG A 113 -15.28 11.60 1.55
CA ARG A 113 -14.49 10.49 1.01
C ARG A 113 -13.09 10.93 0.61
N PHE A 114 -12.17 10.00 0.84
CA PHE A 114 -10.77 10.07 0.41
C PHE A 114 -10.54 9.10 -0.73
N TYR A 115 -9.82 9.56 -1.75
CA TYR A 115 -9.41 8.75 -2.90
C TYR A 115 -7.89 8.83 -3.06
N ILE A 116 -7.20 7.71 -2.95
CA ILE A 116 -5.76 7.66 -3.16
C ILE A 116 -5.50 7.75 -4.66
N LEU A 117 -4.83 8.82 -5.09
CA LEU A 117 -4.51 9.07 -6.48
C LEU A 117 -3.17 8.51 -6.89
N ASP A 118 -2.19 8.59 -6.00
CA ASP A 118 -0.82 8.18 -6.27
C ASP A 118 -0.09 7.85 -4.98
N CYS A 119 0.90 6.97 -5.09
CA CYS A 119 1.80 6.62 -4.00
C CYS A 119 3.17 6.37 -4.60
N ASN A 120 4.16 7.12 -4.16
CA ASN A 120 5.51 7.03 -4.70
C ASN A 120 6.53 6.98 -3.57
N HIS A 121 7.61 6.22 -3.77
CA HIS A 121 8.71 6.23 -2.82
C HIS A 121 9.73 7.28 -3.22
N ASN A 122 10.24 7.98 -2.20
CA ASN A 122 11.26 8.99 -2.38
C ASN A 122 12.63 8.32 -2.46
N TYR A 123 13.33 8.56 -3.56
CA TYR A 123 14.77 8.39 -3.64
C TYR A 123 15.41 9.73 -3.25
N PHE A 124 16.02 9.79 -2.09
CA PHE A 124 16.88 10.90 -1.71
C PHE A 124 18.33 10.55 -1.95
#